data_2b98529f0ffd824cace62d9809dedfe9
#
_entry.id   2b98529f0ffd824cace62d9809dedfe9
#
_cell.length_a   1.000
_cell.length_b   1.000
_cell.length_c   1.000
_cell.angle_alpha   90.00
_cell.angle_beta   90.00
_cell.angle_gamma   90.00
#
_symmetry.space_group_name_H-M   'P 1'
#
loop_
_entity.id
_entity.type
_entity.pdbx_description
1 polymer ?
#
loop_
_entity_poly.entity_id
_entity_poly.type
_entity_poly.pdbx_seq_one_letter_code
_entity_poly.pdbx_strand_id
1 'polypeptide(L)'
;MKIVQPIRDMDVLMRCYDIARAHDKRRKPGEVSWELLMVVGLNTSLRVSDLTRFRVRELRGQDYAQIQAQKTGKEARILINPAARRDINRLLAGRKGDEYAFQSRVKDAATHKPKPITRQRAYQIMNMIARRAGIQERIGCHTLRKTFG
;
A
#
# COMPACT_ATOMS: atom_id res chain seq x y z
N MET A 1 -21.83 -5.77 16.42
CA MET A 1 -20.38 -5.74 16.11
C MET A 1 -20.19 -5.88 14.62
N LYS A 2 -19.48 -4.95 14.02
CA LYS A 2 -19.19 -5.05 12.59
C LYS A 2 -17.94 -5.88 12.37
N ILE A 3 -18.10 -6.97 11.65
CA ILE A 3 -16.97 -7.80 11.26
C ILE A 3 -16.39 -7.22 9.97
N VAL A 4 -15.09 -7.04 9.93
CA VAL A 4 -14.42 -6.59 8.71
C VAL A 4 -14.43 -7.74 7.71
N GLN A 5 -15.09 -7.52 6.57
CA GLN A 5 -15.21 -8.51 5.52
C GLN A 5 -14.10 -8.31 4.48
N PRO A 6 -13.52 -9.40 3.97
CA PRO A 6 -12.57 -9.27 2.85
C PRO A 6 -13.28 -8.83 1.57
N ILE A 7 -12.55 -8.16 0.70
CA ILE A 7 -13.05 -7.78 -0.62
C ILE A 7 -12.98 -9.01 -1.50
N ARG A 8 -14.15 -9.64 -1.78
CA ARG A 8 -14.22 -10.88 -2.55
C ARG A 8 -14.86 -10.69 -3.92
N ASP A 9 -15.64 -9.62 -4.08
CA ASP A 9 -16.26 -9.31 -5.35
C ASP A 9 -15.24 -8.65 -6.27
N MET A 10 -14.95 -9.32 -7.39
CA MET A 10 -13.97 -8.83 -8.35
C MET A 10 -14.37 -7.49 -8.97
N ASP A 11 -15.66 -7.26 -9.17
CA ASP A 11 -16.14 -5.99 -9.73
C ASP A 11 -15.88 -4.85 -8.76
N VAL A 12 -16.09 -5.08 -7.46
CA VAL A 12 -15.80 -4.09 -6.42
C VAL A 12 -14.29 -3.84 -6.34
N LEU A 13 -13.50 -4.89 -6.41
CA LEU A 13 -12.04 -4.77 -6.38
C LEU A 13 -11.54 -3.95 -7.56
N MET A 14 -12.06 -4.22 -8.76
CA MET A 14 -11.69 -3.46 -9.97
C MET A 14 -12.09 -2.00 -9.84
N ARG A 15 -13.25 -1.69 -9.27
CA ARG A 15 -13.64 -0.31 -9.00
C ARG A 15 -12.68 0.38 -8.03
N CYS A 16 -12.22 -0.34 -7.01
CA CYS A 16 -11.22 0.21 -6.09
C CYS A 16 -9.93 0.58 -6.81
N TYR A 17 -9.44 -0.28 -7.70
CA TYR A 17 -8.27 0.03 -8.52
C TYR A 17 -8.51 1.22 -9.44
N ASP A 18 -9.66 1.30 -10.08
CA ASP A 18 -9.99 2.43 -10.96
C ASP A 18 -10.01 3.74 -10.20
N ILE A 19 -10.56 3.75 -8.99
CA ILE A 19 -10.59 4.92 -8.12
C ILE A 19 -9.17 5.33 -7.73
N ALA A 20 -8.34 4.36 -7.34
CA ALA A 20 -6.96 4.63 -6.97
C ALA A 20 -6.17 5.21 -8.15
N ARG A 21 -6.35 4.66 -9.36
CA ARG A 21 -5.70 5.16 -10.57
C ARG A 21 -6.18 6.56 -10.93
N ALA A 22 -7.49 6.83 -10.82
CA ALA A 22 -8.05 8.15 -11.08
C ALA A 22 -7.49 9.19 -10.11
N HIS A 23 -7.36 8.84 -8.83
CA HIS A 23 -6.73 9.71 -7.84
C HIS A 23 -5.28 10.01 -8.24
N ASP A 24 -4.52 8.98 -8.61
CA ASP A 24 -3.10 9.12 -8.92
C ASP A 24 -2.86 10.00 -10.15
N LYS A 25 -3.77 10.04 -11.10
CA LYS A 25 -3.66 10.95 -12.25
C LYS A 25 -3.70 12.43 -11.84
N ARG A 26 -4.35 12.74 -10.72
CA ARG A 26 -4.45 14.10 -10.19
C ARG A 26 -3.52 14.33 -9.00
N ARG A 27 -2.72 13.34 -8.68
CA ARG A 27 -1.84 13.37 -7.52
C ARG A 27 -0.77 14.44 -7.68
N LYS A 28 -0.58 15.22 -6.61
CA LYS A 28 0.50 16.21 -6.57
C LYS A 28 1.84 15.51 -6.34
N PRO A 29 2.95 16.09 -6.83
CA PRO A 29 4.27 15.55 -6.54
C PRO A 29 4.49 15.41 -5.04
N GLY A 30 5.02 14.26 -4.62
CA GLY A 30 5.29 13.96 -3.21
C GLY A 30 4.13 13.31 -2.47
N GLU A 31 2.92 13.26 -3.05
CA GLU A 31 1.82 12.52 -2.44
C GLU A 31 1.99 11.02 -2.68
N VAL A 32 1.55 10.21 -1.70
CA VAL A 32 1.61 8.76 -1.82
C VAL A 32 0.66 8.27 -2.91
N SER A 33 1.09 7.27 -3.66
CA SER A 33 0.26 6.62 -4.68
C SER A 33 -0.77 5.71 -4.04
N TRP A 34 -2.04 5.95 -4.31
CA TRP A 34 -3.13 5.09 -3.86
C TRP A 34 -3.08 3.74 -4.56
N GLU A 35 -2.74 3.74 -5.85
CA GLU A 35 -2.62 2.50 -6.61
C GLU A 35 -1.50 1.62 -6.05
N LEU A 36 -0.35 2.21 -5.72
CA LEU A 36 0.76 1.46 -5.14
C LEU A 36 0.36 0.83 -3.80
N LEU A 37 -0.36 1.56 -2.97
CA LEU A 37 -0.85 1.05 -1.70
C LEU A 37 -1.75 -0.17 -1.90
N MET A 38 -2.66 -0.10 -2.89
CA MET A 38 -3.53 -1.22 -3.24
C MET A 38 -2.73 -2.42 -3.74
N VAL A 39 -1.83 -2.19 -4.69
CA VAL A 39 -1.04 -3.26 -5.32
C VAL A 39 -0.19 -4.00 -4.28
N VAL A 40 0.57 -3.25 -3.49
CA VAL A 40 1.46 -3.88 -2.49
C VAL A 40 0.66 -4.50 -1.36
N GLY A 41 -0.37 -3.84 -0.88
CA GLY A 41 -1.21 -4.36 0.20
C GLY A 41 -1.90 -5.67 -0.17
N LEU A 42 -2.47 -5.73 -1.37
CA LEU A 42 -3.16 -6.93 -1.85
C LEU A 42 -2.20 -8.09 -2.14
N ASN A 43 -0.99 -7.80 -2.60
CA ASN A 43 -0.06 -8.84 -3.01
C ASN A 43 0.86 -9.36 -1.91
N THR A 44 0.98 -8.66 -0.79
CA THR A 44 1.88 -9.08 0.28
C THR A 44 1.16 -9.59 1.52
N SER A 45 -0.08 -9.19 1.73
CA SER A 45 -0.86 -9.52 2.93
C SER A 45 -0.15 -9.13 4.24
N LEU A 46 0.73 -8.13 4.16
CA LEU A 46 1.49 -7.66 5.31
C LEU A 46 0.65 -6.76 6.21
N ARG A 47 1.06 -6.65 7.47
CA ARG A 47 0.51 -5.65 8.37
C ARG A 47 0.89 -4.27 7.87
N VAL A 48 0.00 -3.30 8.10
CA VAL A 48 0.22 -1.95 7.60
C VAL A 48 1.48 -1.31 8.17
N SER A 49 1.85 -1.62 9.40
CA SER A 49 3.08 -1.12 10.01
C SER A 49 4.33 -1.65 9.31
N ASP A 50 4.27 -2.86 8.76
CA ASP A 50 5.36 -3.43 7.97
C ASP A 50 5.34 -2.92 6.54
N LEU A 51 4.14 -2.84 5.96
CA LEU A 51 3.91 -2.38 4.60
C LEU A 51 4.47 -0.98 4.35
N THR A 52 4.20 -0.05 5.25
CA THR A 52 4.56 1.36 5.06
C THR A 52 6.06 1.63 5.17
N ARG A 53 6.83 0.68 5.69
CA ARG A 53 8.28 0.86 5.88
C ARG A 53 9.13 0.52 4.65
N PHE A 54 8.54 -0.06 3.61
CA PHE A 54 9.30 -0.41 2.42
C PHE A 54 9.98 0.80 1.79
N ARG A 55 11.23 0.61 1.40
CA ARG A 55 11.93 1.54 0.54
C ARG A 55 11.73 1.15 -0.92
N VAL A 56 11.88 2.11 -1.81
CA VAL A 56 11.70 1.87 -3.24
C VAL A 56 12.57 0.71 -3.73
N ARG A 57 13.84 0.66 -3.31
CA ARG A 57 14.75 -0.42 -3.72
C ARG A 57 14.34 -1.80 -3.23
N GLU A 58 13.50 -1.87 -2.19
CA GLU A 58 13.04 -3.14 -1.64
C GLU A 58 11.85 -3.74 -2.40
N LEU A 59 11.26 -2.95 -3.29
CA LEU A 59 10.11 -3.36 -4.09
C LEU A 59 10.41 -3.33 -5.59
N ARG A 60 11.00 -2.24 -6.07
CA ARG A 60 11.26 -2.06 -7.50
C ARG A 60 12.35 -3.02 -7.99
N GLY A 61 12.02 -3.76 -9.05
CA GLY A 61 12.94 -4.73 -9.63
C GLY A 61 13.11 -6.00 -8.82
N GLN A 62 12.32 -6.20 -7.78
CA GLN A 62 12.44 -7.36 -6.91
C GLN A 62 11.40 -8.42 -7.24
N ASP A 63 11.81 -9.70 -7.16
CA ASP A 63 10.92 -10.84 -7.28
C ASP A 63 10.20 -11.13 -5.96
N TYR A 64 10.83 -10.76 -4.84
CA TYR A 64 10.34 -11.01 -3.50
C TYR A 64 10.38 -9.74 -2.69
N ALA A 65 9.36 -9.52 -1.88
CA ALA A 65 9.37 -8.54 -0.82
C ALA A 65 9.93 -9.20 0.44
N GLN A 66 11.03 -8.67 0.95
CA GLN A 66 11.66 -9.19 2.18
C GLN A 66 11.44 -8.20 3.30
N ILE A 67 11.03 -8.71 4.45
CA ILE A 67 10.73 -7.87 5.59
C ILE A 67 11.05 -8.61 6.89
N GLN A 68 11.48 -7.83 7.88
CA GLN A 68 11.53 -8.29 9.26
C GLN A 68 10.34 -7.70 9.99
N ALA A 69 9.41 -8.56 10.42
CA ALA A 69 8.19 -8.12 11.07
C ALA A 69 8.51 -7.37 12.36
N GLN A 70 7.99 -6.16 12.46
CA GLN A 70 8.25 -5.27 13.59
C GLN A 70 7.77 -5.87 14.91
N LYS A 71 6.62 -6.56 14.87
CA LYS A 71 5.99 -7.11 16.06
C LYS A 71 6.69 -8.37 16.59
N THR A 72 7.18 -9.23 15.69
CA THR A 72 7.72 -10.55 16.08
C THR A 72 9.21 -10.69 15.82
N GLY A 73 9.82 -9.78 15.08
CA GLY A 73 11.21 -9.89 14.65
C GLY A 73 11.47 -10.98 13.61
N LYS A 74 10.44 -11.69 13.18
CA LYS A 74 10.59 -12.76 12.19
C LYS A 74 10.81 -12.19 10.80
N GLU A 75 11.73 -12.80 10.07
CA GLU A 75 11.93 -12.50 8.66
C GLU A 75 10.87 -13.20 7.82
N ALA A 76 10.36 -12.50 6.82
CA ALA A 76 9.42 -13.03 5.85
C ALA A 76 9.87 -12.68 4.45
N ARG A 77 9.64 -13.59 3.52
CA ARG A 77 9.95 -13.41 2.11
C ARG A 77 8.72 -13.77 1.30
N ILE A 78 8.17 -12.79 0.61
CA ILE A 78 6.88 -12.92 -0.07
C ILE A 78 7.10 -12.75 -1.56
N LEU A 79 6.70 -13.75 -2.34
CA LEU A 79 6.79 -13.69 -3.80
C LEU A 79 5.81 -12.63 -4.31
N ILE A 80 6.34 -11.72 -5.14
CA ILE A 80 5.53 -10.73 -5.84
C ILE A 80 5.16 -11.31 -7.19
N ASN A 81 3.86 -11.43 -7.48
CA ASN A 81 3.43 -11.99 -8.75
C ASN A 81 3.82 -11.06 -9.92
N PRO A 82 3.94 -11.61 -11.16
CA PRO A 82 4.43 -10.82 -12.29
C PRO A 82 3.59 -9.58 -12.61
N ALA A 83 2.27 -9.63 -12.46
CA ALA A 83 1.42 -8.49 -12.72
C ALA A 83 1.68 -7.37 -11.70
N ALA A 84 1.79 -7.72 -10.42
CA ALA A 84 2.12 -6.77 -9.37
C ALA A 84 3.52 -6.17 -9.58
N ARG A 85 4.49 -6.97 -10.00
CA ARG A 85 5.84 -6.47 -10.31
C ARG A 85 5.82 -5.40 -11.38
N ARG A 86 5.06 -5.62 -12.44
CA ARG A 86 4.94 -4.62 -13.53
C ARG A 86 4.36 -3.31 -13.00
N ASP A 87 3.32 -3.39 -12.19
CA ASP A 87 2.68 -2.20 -11.62
C ASP A 87 3.62 -1.48 -10.66
N ILE A 88 4.31 -2.21 -9.79
CA ILE A 88 5.27 -1.64 -8.84
C ILE A 88 6.40 -0.93 -9.60
N ASN A 89 6.96 -1.56 -10.62
CA ASN A 89 8.04 -0.97 -11.41
C ASN A 89 7.57 0.29 -12.13
N ARG A 90 6.36 0.30 -12.67
CA ARG A 90 5.77 1.47 -13.31
C ARG A 90 5.55 2.60 -12.31
N LEU A 91 4.97 2.28 -11.17
CA LEU A 91 4.60 3.28 -10.16
C LEU A 91 5.81 3.88 -9.44
N LEU A 92 6.90 3.13 -9.35
CA LEU A 92 8.13 3.58 -8.70
C LEU A 92 9.20 4.03 -9.70
N ALA A 93 8.87 4.10 -10.98
CA ALA A 93 9.81 4.54 -12.01
C ALA A 93 10.29 5.97 -11.73
N GLY A 94 11.59 6.19 -11.87
CA GLY A 94 12.20 7.51 -11.67
C GLY A 94 12.41 7.90 -10.22
N ARG A 95 11.93 7.12 -9.27
CA ARG A 95 12.15 7.39 -7.85
C ARG A 95 13.50 6.86 -7.39
N LYS A 96 14.08 7.51 -6.39
CA LYS A 96 15.35 7.07 -5.81
C LYS A 96 15.14 5.84 -4.93
N GLY A 97 16.08 4.90 -4.98
CA GLY A 97 15.95 3.64 -4.25
C GLY A 97 15.89 3.78 -2.74
N ASP A 98 16.50 4.84 -2.19
CA ASP A 98 16.52 5.09 -0.74
C ASP A 98 15.27 5.82 -0.23
N GLU A 99 14.38 6.28 -1.12
CA GLU A 99 13.11 6.86 -0.71
C GLU A 99 12.18 5.79 -0.16
N TYR A 100 11.28 6.20 0.73
CA TYR A 100 10.18 5.32 1.14
C TYR A 100 9.19 5.17 0.00
N ALA A 101 8.75 3.94 -0.24
CA ALA A 101 7.73 3.69 -1.28
C ALA A 101 6.43 4.43 -0.97
N PHE A 102 6.07 4.50 0.30
CA PHE A 102 4.89 5.22 0.80
C PHE A 102 5.34 6.42 1.63
N GLN A 103 5.98 7.38 0.97
CA GLN A 103 6.60 8.50 1.66
C GLN A 103 5.58 9.58 2.02
N SER A 104 5.65 10.05 3.26
CA SER A 104 4.83 11.17 3.71
C SER A 104 5.30 12.47 3.06
N ARG A 105 4.36 13.40 2.84
CA ARG A 105 4.70 14.77 2.42
C ARG A 105 5.32 15.56 3.57
N VAL A 106 5.08 15.13 4.80
CA VAL A 106 5.59 15.80 5.99
C VAL A 106 6.83 15.08 6.47
N LYS A 107 7.90 15.83 6.67
CA LYS A 107 9.15 15.31 7.21
C LYS A 107 9.04 15.15 8.72
N ASP A 108 9.89 14.30 9.29
CA ASP A 108 9.99 14.14 10.72
C ASP A 108 10.34 15.48 11.38
N ALA A 109 9.57 15.87 12.39
CA ALA A 109 9.71 17.18 13.03
C ALA A 109 11.05 17.34 13.75
N ALA A 110 11.59 16.26 14.32
CA ALA A 110 12.84 16.30 15.07
C ALA A 110 14.08 16.22 14.18
N THR A 111 14.05 15.39 13.14
CA THR A 111 15.23 15.11 12.31
C THR A 111 15.20 15.80 10.96
N HIS A 112 14.06 16.34 10.54
CA HIS A 112 13.81 16.92 9.20
C HIS A 112 14.06 15.93 8.06
N LYS A 113 14.07 14.64 8.37
CA LYS A 113 14.27 13.58 7.38
C LYS A 113 12.92 13.06 6.84
N PRO A 114 12.91 12.53 5.60
CA PRO A 114 11.73 11.87 5.09
C PRO A 114 11.30 10.71 5.98
N LYS A 115 10.00 10.47 6.04
CA LYS A 115 9.42 9.37 6.81
C LYS A 115 8.29 8.73 6.01
N PRO A 116 7.94 7.46 6.29
CA PRO A 116 6.79 6.83 5.66
C PRO A 116 5.49 7.43 6.16
N ILE A 117 4.41 7.22 5.42
CA ILE A 117 3.07 7.60 5.89
C ILE A 117 2.74 6.81 7.16
N THR A 118 1.88 7.39 7.99
CA THR A 118 1.43 6.73 9.21
C THR A 118 0.43 5.61 8.89
N ARG A 119 0.27 4.68 9.82
CA ARG A 119 -0.75 3.65 9.74
C ARG A 119 -2.14 4.27 9.60
N GLN A 120 -2.41 5.33 10.35
CA GLN A 120 -3.68 6.05 10.29
C GLN A 120 -3.94 6.63 8.90
N ARG A 121 -2.92 7.21 8.27
CA ARG A 121 -3.05 7.75 6.91
C ARG A 121 -3.35 6.65 5.90
N ALA A 122 -2.69 5.50 6.02
CA ALA A 122 -2.97 4.37 5.16
C ALA A 122 -4.42 3.91 5.29
N TYR A 123 -4.94 3.82 6.51
CA TYR A 123 -6.35 3.48 6.74
C TYR A 123 -7.31 4.52 6.15
N GLN A 124 -6.98 5.80 6.29
CA GLN A 124 -7.80 6.87 5.69
C GLN A 124 -7.90 6.71 4.18
N ILE A 125 -6.78 6.45 3.53
CA ILE A 125 -6.75 6.24 2.08
C ILE A 125 -7.62 5.04 1.69
N MET A 126 -7.46 3.93 2.38
CA MET A 126 -8.24 2.73 2.09
C MET A 126 -9.73 2.96 2.26
N ASN A 127 -10.13 3.67 3.31
CA ASN A 127 -11.53 3.99 3.55
C ASN A 127 -12.08 4.94 2.48
N MET A 128 -11.29 5.91 2.02
CA MET A 128 -11.71 6.79 0.93
C MET A 128 -11.94 6.03 -0.36
N ILE A 129 -11.04 5.11 -0.70
CA ILE A 129 -11.20 4.25 -1.88
C ILE A 129 -12.48 3.42 -1.76
N ALA A 130 -12.68 2.80 -0.62
CA ALA A 130 -13.83 1.94 -0.38
C ALA A 130 -15.16 2.69 -0.51
N ARG A 131 -15.25 3.87 0.09
CA ARG A 131 -16.47 4.70 0.01
C ARG A 131 -16.78 5.11 -1.40
N ARG A 132 -15.79 5.51 -2.16
CA ARG A 132 -15.96 5.89 -3.57
C ARG A 132 -16.35 4.69 -4.44
N ALA A 133 -15.94 3.50 -4.06
CA ALA A 133 -16.33 2.27 -4.73
C ALA A 133 -17.73 1.78 -4.33
N GLY A 134 -18.41 2.47 -3.43
CA GLY A 134 -19.74 2.10 -2.98
C GLY A 134 -19.76 1.09 -1.86
N ILE A 135 -18.64 0.83 -1.21
CA ILE A 135 -18.57 -0.08 -0.07
C ILE A 135 -18.97 0.70 1.18
N GLN A 136 -20.07 0.32 1.79
CA GLN A 136 -20.59 1.00 2.97
C GLN A 136 -19.89 0.58 4.25
N GLU A 137 -19.30 -0.61 4.25
CA GLU A 137 -18.62 -1.16 5.40
C GLU A 137 -17.25 -0.50 5.56
N ARG A 138 -16.81 -0.37 6.81
CA ARG A 138 -15.49 0.17 7.09
C ARG A 138 -14.41 -0.82 6.70
N ILE A 139 -13.49 -0.38 5.84
CA ILE A 139 -12.38 -1.17 5.35
C ILE A 139 -11.08 -0.60 5.92
N GLY A 140 -10.18 -1.48 6.31
CA GLY A 140 -8.82 -1.14 6.68
C GLY A 140 -7.84 -2.06 5.97
N CYS A 141 -6.55 -1.89 6.23
CA CYS A 141 -5.50 -2.72 5.63
C CYS A 141 -5.64 -4.19 6.03
N HIS A 142 -6.28 -4.49 7.16
CA HIS A 142 -6.61 -5.86 7.54
C HIS A 142 -7.57 -6.52 6.55
N THR A 143 -8.46 -5.74 5.94
CA THR A 143 -9.36 -6.23 4.91
C THR A 143 -8.59 -6.71 3.69
N LEU A 144 -7.58 -5.95 3.26
CA LEU A 144 -6.70 -6.35 2.17
C LEU A 144 -5.96 -7.64 2.51
N ARG A 145 -5.47 -7.74 3.71
CA ARG A 145 -4.76 -8.91 4.19
C ARG A 145 -5.64 -10.15 4.16
N LYS A 146 -6.91 -10.03 4.60
CA LYS A 146 -7.87 -11.14 4.58
C LYS A 146 -8.25 -11.55 3.16
N THR A 147 -8.25 -10.62 2.22
CA THR A 147 -8.56 -10.91 0.82
C THR A 147 -7.56 -11.89 0.22
N PHE A 148 -6.31 -11.83 0.65
CA PHE A 148 -5.25 -12.74 0.23
C PHE A 148 -5.11 -13.98 1.13
N GLY A 149 -5.52 -13.87 2.33
CA GLY A 149 -5.46 -14.98 3.27
C GLY A 149 -6.55 -16.04 3.03
#